data_d393d7f24f6f9ceaf6727e1fd89b55aa
#
_entry.id   d393d7f24f6f9ceaf6727e1fd89b55aa
#
_cell.length_a   1.000
_cell.length_b   1.000
_cell.length_c   1.000
_cell.angle_alpha   90.00
_cell.angle_beta   90.00
_cell.angle_gamma   90.00
#
_symmetry.space_group_name_H-M   'P 1'
#
loop_
_entity.id
_entity.type
_entity.pdbx_description
1 polymer ?
#
loop_
_entity_poly.entity_id
_entity_poly.type
_entity_poly.pdbx_seq_one_letter_code
_entity_poly.pdbx_strand_id
1 'polypeptide(L)'
;MSTSNPTSRPVFAGRRFRVDYDGLSAHNVYSVDGSSIRYSIVSGPYAGARGEAACQWQEIAEGVYVISWQEADGATVVHVDDFANGRSQAFFTATDLSFYRMQGPLTEIEV
;
A
#
# COMPACT_ATOMS: atom_id res chain seq x y z
N MET A 1 21.36 12.21 6.10
CA MET A 1 20.85 11.87 6.47
C MET A 1 20.28 11.60 7.21
N SER A 2 19.83 11.82 7.34
CA SER A 2 19.38 11.48 8.20
C SER A 2 19.20 10.62 8.44
N THR A 3 19.52 10.47 8.80
CA THR A 3 19.39 9.33 9.17
C THR A 3 18.25 9.06 9.77
N SER A 4 17.54 8.32 9.19
CA SER A 4 16.45 7.78 9.79
C SER A 4 16.86 7.13 11.05
N ASN A 5 16.24 7.46 12.07
CA ASN A 5 16.39 6.75 13.31
C ASN A 5 15.98 5.32 13.06
N PRO A 6 16.86 4.33 13.29
CA PRO A 6 16.51 2.94 12.98
C PRO A 6 15.34 2.42 13.81
N THR A 7 14.98 3.10 14.91
CA THR A 7 13.80 2.70 15.68
C THR A 7 12.54 3.41 15.23
N SER A 8 12.64 4.33 14.27
CA SER A 8 11.47 5.02 13.77
C SER A 8 10.59 4.09 12.97
N ARG A 9 9.31 4.20 13.19
CA ARG A 9 8.33 3.45 12.39
C ARG A 9 7.71 4.37 11.39
N PRO A 10 7.33 3.84 10.22
CA PRO A 10 6.56 4.65 9.29
C PRO A 10 5.18 4.95 9.87
N VAL A 11 4.57 6.03 9.41
CA VAL A 11 3.28 6.47 9.97
C VAL A 11 2.19 5.41 9.81
N PHE A 12 2.31 4.51 8.83
CA PHE A 12 1.29 3.50 8.57
C PHE A 12 1.49 2.20 9.38
N ALA A 13 2.57 2.07 10.13
CA ALA A 13 2.89 0.82 10.85
C ALA A 13 1.80 0.50 11.87
N GLY A 14 1.33 -0.74 11.85
CA GLY A 14 0.30 -1.22 12.76
C GLY A 14 -1.09 -0.67 12.50
N ARG A 15 -1.33 -0.08 11.34
CA ARG A 15 -2.60 0.57 11.03
C ARG A 15 -3.25 -0.04 9.81
N ARG A 16 -4.51 0.29 9.62
CA ARG A 16 -5.31 -0.17 8.49
C ARG A 16 -5.78 1.01 7.68
N PHE A 17 -5.80 0.83 6.36
CA PHE A 17 -6.22 1.88 5.45
C PHE A 17 -7.12 1.30 4.38
N ARG A 18 -8.01 2.14 3.87
CA ARG A 18 -8.82 1.86 2.70
C ARG A 18 -8.33 2.75 1.57
N VAL A 19 -8.12 2.17 0.40
CA VAL A 19 -7.88 2.92 -0.83
C VAL A 19 -9.08 2.73 -1.74
N ASP A 20 -9.51 3.83 -2.36
CA ASP A 20 -10.66 3.83 -3.25
C ASP A 20 -10.20 4.32 -4.61
N TYR A 21 -9.82 3.39 -5.47
CA TYR A 21 -9.44 3.68 -6.85
C TYR A 21 -10.67 3.57 -7.73
N ASP A 22 -10.56 4.12 -8.94
CA ASP A 22 -11.64 3.96 -9.90
C ASP A 22 -11.79 2.48 -10.25
N GLY A 23 -12.96 1.91 -9.93
CA GLY A 23 -13.25 0.52 -10.22
C GLY A 23 -12.70 -0.51 -9.25
N LEU A 24 -12.02 -0.08 -8.18
CA LEU A 24 -11.46 -1.03 -7.23
C LEU A 24 -11.21 -0.35 -5.89
N SER A 25 -11.69 -1.00 -4.82
CA SER A 25 -11.36 -0.57 -3.46
C SER A 25 -10.69 -1.71 -2.72
N ALA A 26 -9.76 -1.38 -1.83
CA ALA A 26 -9.01 -2.38 -1.09
C ALA A 26 -8.75 -1.91 0.33
N HIS A 27 -8.59 -2.88 1.23
CA HIS A 27 -8.11 -2.64 2.59
C HIS A 27 -6.68 -3.12 2.68
N ASN A 28 -5.82 -2.27 3.24
CA ASN A 28 -4.40 -2.57 3.45
C ASN A 28 -4.12 -2.53 4.94
N VAL A 29 -3.60 -3.62 5.48
CA VAL A 29 -3.29 -3.74 6.90
C VAL A 29 -1.79 -3.96 7.03
N TYR A 30 -1.13 -3.05 7.72
CA TYR A 30 0.33 -3.11 7.87
C TYR A 30 0.71 -3.71 9.20
N SER A 31 1.82 -4.47 9.22
CA SER A 31 2.35 -5.04 10.45
C SER A 31 2.83 -3.94 11.38
N VAL A 32 3.04 -4.30 12.65
CA VAL A 32 3.40 -3.36 13.70
C VAL A 32 4.68 -2.61 13.38
N ASP A 33 5.61 -3.27 12.69
CA ASP A 33 6.88 -2.64 12.32
C ASP A 33 6.89 -2.10 10.88
N GLY A 34 5.77 -2.26 10.13
CA GLY A 34 5.69 -1.77 8.77
C GLY A 34 6.38 -2.65 7.73
N SER A 35 6.84 -3.85 8.12
CA SER A 35 7.64 -4.68 7.20
C SER A 35 6.79 -5.59 6.33
N SER A 36 5.49 -5.70 6.58
CA SER A 36 4.62 -6.53 5.78
C SER A 36 3.23 -5.90 5.65
N ILE A 37 2.53 -6.33 4.62
CA ILE A 37 1.18 -5.86 4.32
C ILE A 37 0.29 -7.06 4.09
N ARG A 38 -0.95 -6.99 4.59
CA ARG A 38 -2.04 -7.86 4.17
C ARG A 38 -3.06 -7.00 3.47
N TYR A 39 -3.50 -7.45 2.31
CA TYR A 39 -4.46 -6.68 1.54
C TYR A 39 -5.66 -7.55 1.20
N SER A 40 -6.81 -6.89 1.05
CA SER A 40 -8.02 -7.55 0.56
C SER A 40 -8.75 -6.58 -0.36
N ILE A 41 -9.17 -7.09 -1.51
CA ILE A 41 -9.96 -6.32 -2.47
C ILE A 41 -11.40 -6.41 -2.01
N VAL A 42 -12.04 -5.26 -1.76
CA VAL A 42 -13.39 -5.23 -1.18
C VAL A 42 -14.45 -4.81 -2.17
N SER A 43 -14.07 -4.29 -3.34
CA SER A 43 -15.04 -3.97 -4.39
C SER A 43 -14.36 -4.06 -5.75
N GLY A 44 -15.17 -4.16 -6.80
CA GLY A 44 -14.71 -4.28 -8.17
C GLY A 44 -14.68 -5.73 -8.64
N PRO A 45 -14.17 -5.98 -9.87
CA PRO A 45 -14.20 -7.34 -10.45
C PRO A 45 -13.41 -8.37 -9.65
N TYR A 46 -12.44 -7.93 -8.84
CA TYR A 46 -11.59 -8.85 -8.08
C TYR A 46 -11.96 -8.89 -6.60
N ALA A 47 -13.15 -8.41 -6.23
CA ALA A 47 -13.58 -8.41 -4.83
C ALA A 47 -13.46 -9.83 -4.26
N GLY A 48 -12.90 -9.93 -3.06
CA GLY A 48 -12.64 -11.20 -2.40
C GLY A 48 -11.20 -11.68 -2.53
N ALA A 49 -10.44 -11.15 -3.47
CA ALA A 49 -9.01 -11.48 -3.58
C ALA A 49 -8.26 -10.88 -2.40
N ARG A 50 -7.27 -11.60 -1.89
CA ARG A 50 -6.47 -11.13 -0.78
C ARG A 50 -5.10 -11.79 -0.80
N GLY A 51 -4.17 -11.16 -0.13
CA GLY A 51 -2.81 -11.69 -0.04
C GLY A 51 -2.01 -11.02 1.06
N GLU A 52 -0.80 -11.50 1.22
CA GLU A 52 0.14 -11.00 2.21
C GLU A 52 1.51 -11.02 1.60
N ALA A 53 2.31 -9.98 1.90
CA ALA A 53 3.67 -9.90 1.35
C ALA A 53 4.55 -9.08 2.26
N ALA A 54 5.85 -9.38 2.24
CA ALA A 54 6.84 -8.47 2.81
C ALA A 54 6.88 -7.23 1.95
N CYS A 55 6.96 -6.06 2.59
CA CYS A 55 7.02 -4.81 1.85
C CYS A 55 8.23 -4.00 2.27
N GLN A 56 8.67 -3.13 1.38
CA GLN A 56 9.72 -2.17 1.65
C GLN A 56 9.16 -0.79 1.44
N TRP A 57 9.70 0.19 2.15
CA TRP A 57 9.16 1.54 2.08
C TRP A 57 10.28 2.55 2.26
N GLN A 58 10.02 3.74 1.76
CA GLN A 58 10.90 4.88 1.96
C GLN A 58 10.04 6.13 2.02
N GLU A 59 10.30 6.97 3.01
CA GLU A 59 9.64 8.26 3.08
C GLU A 59 10.33 9.21 2.10
N ILE A 60 9.57 9.78 1.16
CA ILE A 60 10.13 10.63 0.11
C ILE A 60 9.78 12.10 0.33
N ALA A 61 8.81 12.39 1.18
CA ALA A 61 8.47 13.72 1.63
C ALA A 61 7.73 13.53 2.94
N GLU A 62 7.49 14.59 3.68
CA GLU A 62 6.81 14.46 4.96
C GLU A 62 5.44 13.83 4.77
N GLY A 63 5.24 12.65 5.37
CA GLY A 63 3.98 11.91 5.28
C GLY A 63 3.74 11.21 3.97
N VAL A 64 4.69 11.25 3.03
CA VAL A 64 4.55 10.62 1.71
C VAL A 64 5.56 9.48 1.60
N TYR A 65 5.06 8.28 1.30
CA TYR A 65 5.88 7.08 1.29
C TYR A 65 5.74 6.34 -0.03
N VAL A 66 6.86 5.81 -0.51
CA VAL A 66 6.84 4.76 -1.53
C VAL A 66 6.83 3.42 -0.80
N ILE A 67 5.86 2.58 -1.10
CA ILE A 67 5.73 1.26 -0.48
C ILE A 67 5.61 0.23 -1.60
N SER A 68 6.46 -0.78 -1.60
CA SER A 68 6.47 -1.74 -2.69
C SER A 68 6.56 -3.17 -2.17
N TRP A 69 5.99 -4.08 -2.94
CA TRP A 69 6.09 -5.51 -2.63
C TRP A 69 5.91 -6.33 -3.91
N GLN A 70 6.33 -7.57 -3.83
CA GLN A 70 6.10 -8.54 -4.88
C GLN A 70 5.18 -9.62 -4.33
N GLU A 71 4.13 -9.93 -5.09
CA GLU A 71 3.17 -10.93 -4.69
C GLU A 71 3.67 -12.33 -4.96
N ALA A 72 3.04 -13.32 -4.33
CA ALA A 72 3.52 -14.70 -4.42
C ALA A 72 3.54 -15.22 -5.85
N ASP A 73 2.65 -14.73 -6.72
CA ASP A 73 2.60 -15.13 -8.11
C ASP A 73 3.58 -14.38 -9.01
N GLY A 74 4.34 -13.44 -8.44
CA GLY A 74 5.33 -12.67 -9.20
C GLY A 74 4.88 -11.27 -9.60
N ALA A 75 3.60 -10.95 -9.46
CA ALA A 75 3.13 -9.59 -9.72
C ALA A 75 3.81 -8.60 -8.79
N THR A 76 3.98 -7.36 -9.24
CA THR A 76 4.62 -6.33 -8.42
C THR A 76 3.68 -5.16 -8.20
N VAL A 77 3.80 -4.55 -7.02
CA VAL A 77 2.96 -3.42 -6.64
C VAL A 77 3.86 -2.33 -6.07
N VAL A 78 3.65 -1.11 -6.52
CA VAL A 78 4.30 0.07 -5.96
C VAL A 78 3.21 1.08 -5.63
N HIS A 79 3.17 1.51 -4.37
CA HIS A 79 2.30 2.58 -3.92
C HIS A 79 3.11 3.84 -3.68
N VAL A 80 2.53 4.98 -4.03
CA VAL A 80 2.97 6.27 -3.51
C VAL A 80 1.79 6.78 -2.70
N ASP A 81 1.92 6.71 -1.39
CA ASP A 81 0.83 7.02 -0.48
C ASP A 81 1.15 8.29 0.31
N ASP A 82 0.27 9.27 0.19
CA ASP A 82 0.35 10.54 0.90
C ASP A 82 -0.61 10.44 2.09
N PHE A 83 -0.07 10.07 3.24
CA PHE A 83 -0.89 9.91 4.44
C PHE A 83 -1.29 11.26 5.04
N ALA A 84 -0.56 12.31 4.72
CA ALA A 84 -0.90 13.63 5.23
C ALA A 84 -2.12 14.21 4.53
N ASN A 85 -2.27 13.95 3.23
CA ASN A 85 -3.36 14.50 2.44
C ASN A 85 -4.39 13.46 2.02
N GLY A 86 -4.20 12.20 2.40
CA GLY A 86 -5.19 11.15 2.14
C GLY A 86 -5.32 10.77 0.67
N ARG A 87 -4.19 10.61 -0.01
CA ARG A 87 -4.17 10.23 -1.43
C ARG A 87 -3.26 9.04 -1.64
N SER A 88 -3.64 8.16 -2.54
CA SER A 88 -2.85 6.99 -2.91
C SER A 88 -2.73 6.90 -4.42
N GLN A 89 -1.52 6.56 -4.87
CA GLN A 89 -1.27 6.13 -6.25
C GLN A 89 -0.70 4.74 -6.19
N ALA A 90 -1.14 3.87 -7.08
CA ALA A 90 -0.64 2.51 -7.14
C ALA A 90 -0.28 2.13 -8.56
N PHE A 91 0.81 1.38 -8.68
CA PHE A 91 1.30 0.87 -9.94
C PHE A 91 1.41 -0.63 -9.80
N PHE A 92 0.65 -1.35 -10.63
CA PHE A 92 0.55 -2.80 -10.53
C PHE A 92 0.98 -3.43 -11.85
N THR A 93 1.97 -4.32 -11.81
CA THR A 93 2.37 -5.10 -12.97
C THR A 93 1.93 -6.54 -12.73
N ALA A 94 0.99 -6.99 -13.54
CA ALA A 94 0.44 -8.34 -13.46
C ALA A 94 1.41 -9.37 -14.00
N THR A 95 1.11 -10.65 -13.79
CA THR A 95 1.99 -11.75 -14.22
C THR A 95 2.11 -11.85 -15.73
N ASP A 96 1.13 -11.35 -16.48
CA ASP A 96 1.19 -11.30 -17.93
C ASP A 96 1.84 -10.01 -18.46
N LEU A 97 2.45 -9.23 -17.55
CA LEU A 97 3.13 -7.97 -17.83
C LEU A 97 2.17 -6.81 -18.12
N SER A 98 0.88 -6.99 -17.97
CA SER A 98 -0.06 -5.87 -18.04
C SER A 98 0.23 -4.89 -16.91
N PHE A 99 0.17 -3.60 -17.22
CA PHE A 99 0.53 -2.56 -16.28
C PHE A 99 -0.66 -1.64 -16.03
N TYR A 100 -0.96 -1.42 -14.74
CA TYR A 100 -2.11 -0.64 -14.32
C TYR A 100 -1.68 0.48 -13.41
N ARG A 101 -2.23 1.67 -13.63
CA ARG A 101 -2.06 2.82 -12.75
C ARG A 101 -3.40 3.15 -12.13
N MET A 102 -3.40 3.35 -10.82
CA MET A 102 -4.61 3.64 -10.06
C MET A 102 -4.32 4.78 -9.12
N GLN A 103 -5.36 5.57 -8.83
CA GLN A 103 -5.22 6.63 -7.85
C GLN A 103 -6.57 6.91 -7.20
N GLY A 104 -6.54 7.45 -6.01
CA GLY A 104 -7.76 7.80 -5.31
C GLY A 104 -7.51 8.10 -3.85
N PRO A 105 -8.62 8.30 -3.09
CA PRO A 105 -8.52 8.58 -1.67
C PRO A 105 -7.91 7.45 -0.86
N LEU A 106 -7.20 7.85 0.18
CA LEU A 106 -6.59 6.96 1.16
C LEU A 106 -7.13 7.37 2.52
N THR A 107 -7.80 6.43 3.18
CA THR A 107 -8.48 6.73 4.44
C THR A 107 -8.08 5.72 5.48
N GLU A 108 -7.72 6.18 6.67
CA GLU A 108 -7.45 5.25 7.77
C GLU A 108 -8.74 4.63 8.27
N ILE A 109 -8.73 3.32 8.54
CA ILE A 109 -9.87 2.59 9.06
C ILE A 109 -9.65 2.41 10.55
N GLU A 110 -10.62 2.87 11.32
CA GLU A 110 -10.60 2.66 12.77
C GLU A 110 -10.99 1.22 13.08
N VAL A 111 -10.39 0.69 14.13
CA VAL A 111 -10.69 -0.67 14.57
C VAL A 111 -11.82 -0.65 15.56
#